data_07c58e382d7db1998f959ff9f2c1eec5
#
_entry.id   07c58e382d7db1998f959ff9f2c1eec5
#
_cell.length_a   1.000
_cell.length_b   1.000
_cell.length_c   1.000
_cell.angle_alpha   90.00
_cell.angle_beta   90.00
_cell.angle_gamma   90.00
#
_symmetry.space_group_name_H-M   'P 1'
#
loop_
_entity.id
_entity.type
_entity.pdbx_description
1 polymer ?
#
loop_
_entity_poly.entity_id
_entity_poly.type
_entity_poly.pdbx_seq_one_letter_code
_entity_poly.pdbx_strand_id
1 'polypeptide(L)'
;MSLTYKQAIDDIQTIFLNAITPSGVKVHWENVRDQRDPSEDPWVQFVIRHASGRQASLGGVGNRDFERQGTAIAAVFVPIGKGLSESYSLAKTVADAYEGVTSPNGVWFRNVRIQEIGRDGEFHQTQVLAEFSYYETK
;
A
#
# COMPACT_ATOMS: atom_id res chain seq x y z
N MET A 1 -2.71 -21.75 -0.53
CA MET A 1 -3.62 -20.94 -1.35
C MET A 1 -2.80 -20.23 -2.41
N SER A 2 -3.31 -20.18 -3.64
CA SER A 2 -2.57 -19.63 -4.78
C SER A 2 -3.16 -18.29 -5.19
N LEU A 3 -2.30 -17.28 -5.39
CA LEU A 3 -2.69 -15.96 -5.84
C LEU A 3 -1.87 -15.57 -7.07
N THR A 4 -2.53 -15.01 -8.08
CA THR A 4 -1.85 -14.34 -9.18
C THR A 4 -1.44 -12.93 -8.74
N TYR A 5 -0.55 -12.29 -9.51
CA TYR A 5 -0.19 -10.89 -9.26
C TYR A 5 -1.40 -9.99 -9.20
N LYS A 6 -2.34 -10.17 -10.14
CA LYS A 6 -3.56 -9.35 -10.18
C LYS A 6 -4.41 -9.54 -8.94
N GLN A 7 -4.62 -10.77 -8.51
CA GLN A 7 -5.43 -11.05 -7.33
C GLN A 7 -4.82 -10.46 -6.07
N ALA A 8 -3.49 -10.55 -5.94
CA ALA A 8 -2.79 -9.97 -4.80
C ALA A 8 -2.90 -8.44 -4.78
N ILE A 9 -2.73 -7.81 -5.94
CA ILE A 9 -2.87 -6.36 -6.07
C ILE A 9 -4.30 -5.93 -5.71
N ASP A 10 -5.29 -6.65 -6.20
CA ASP A 10 -6.70 -6.35 -5.90
C ASP A 10 -6.98 -6.44 -4.40
N ASP A 11 -6.44 -7.46 -3.72
CA ASP A 11 -6.59 -7.60 -2.27
C ASP A 11 -5.95 -6.43 -1.51
N ILE A 12 -4.73 -6.09 -1.88
CA ILE A 12 -3.98 -5.00 -1.23
C ILE A 12 -4.71 -3.67 -1.42
N GLN A 13 -5.16 -3.38 -2.64
CA GLN A 13 -5.88 -2.14 -2.94
C GLN A 13 -7.22 -2.07 -2.21
N THR A 14 -7.92 -3.19 -2.08
CA THR A 14 -9.20 -3.25 -1.37
C THR A 14 -9.04 -2.93 0.11
N ILE A 15 -8.01 -3.46 0.75
CA ILE A 15 -7.71 -3.16 2.15
C ILE A 15 -7.47 -1.66 2.33
N PHE A 16 -6.65 -1.07 1.45
CA PHE A 16 -6.37 0.35 1.49
C PHE A 16 -7.64 1.19 1.30
N LEU A 17 -8.42 0.87 0.28
CA LEU A 17 -9.63 1.62 -0.05
C LEU A 17 -10.65 1.59 1.08
N ASN A 18 -10.88 0.42 1.69
CA ASN A 18 -11.80 0.29 2.81
C ASN A 18 -11.36 1.09 4.02
N ALA A 19 -10.06 1.22 4.24
CA ALA A 19 -9.52 1.99 5.36
C ALA A 19 -9.62 3.50 5.13
N ILE A 20 -9.32 3.96 3.91
CA ILE A 20 -9.19 5.38 3.63
C ILE A 20 -10.52 6.06 3.24
N THR A 21 -11.48 5.29 2.72
CA THR A 21 -12.76 5.84 2.26
C THR A 21 -13.49 6.67 3.33
N PRO A 22 -13.57 6.23 4.61
CA PRO A 22 -14.24 7.04 5.63
C PRO A 22 -13.63 8.41 5.87
N SER A 23 -12.34 8.60 5.55
CA SER A 23 -11.68 9.89 5.74
C SER A 23 -12.07 10.92 4.69
N GLY A 24 -12.61 10.48 3.55
CA GLY A 24 -12.98 11.36 2.44
C GLY A 24 -11.79 11.95 1.69
N VAL A 25 -10.57 11.50 1.97
CA VAL A 25 -9.37 12.01 1.32
C VAL A 25 -9.31 11.53 -0.14
N LYS A 26 -8.75 12.36 -1.03
CA LYS A 26 -8.56 11.98 -2.43
C LYS A 26 -7.43 10.98 -2.57
N VAL A 27 -7.64 9.97 -3.43
CA VAL A 27 -6.65 8.94 -3.70
C VAL A 27 -6.20 9.03 -5.15
N HIS A 28 -4.89 9.05 -5.36
CA HIS A 28 -4.27 8.99 -6.68
C HIS A 28 -3.66 7.61 -6.86
N TRP A 29 -4.20 6.87 -7.82
CA TRP A 29 -3.73 5.52 -8.13
C TRP A 29 -2.59 5.57 -9.12
N GLU A 30 -1.66 4.63 -9.00
CA GLU A 30 -0.58 4.48 -9.95
C GLU A 30 -1.14 4.16 -11.35
N ASN A 31 -0.52 4.72 -12.37
CA ASN A 31 -0.87 4.51 -13.78
C ASN A 31 -2.31 4.93 -14.12
N VAL A 32 -2.88 5.81 -13.34
CA VAL A 32 -4.14 6.48 -13.63
C VAL A 32 -3.80 7.93 -13.92
N ARG A 33 -4.45 8.52 -14.93
CA ARG A 33 -4.20 9.91 -15.29
C ARG A 33 -4.35 10.79 -14.05
N ASP A 34 -3.30 11.52 -13.75
CA ASP A 34 -3.30 12.40 -12.60
C ASP A 34 -4.26 13.57 -12.84
N GLN A 35 -5.28 13.65 -12.00
CA GLN A 35 -6.22 14.76 -11.99
C GLN A 35 -5.97 15.60 -10.74
N ARG A 36 -4.72 15.94 -10.50
CA ARG A 36 -4.37 16.79 -9.39
C ARG A 36 -5.22 18.04 -9.41
N ASP A 37 -6.07 18.12 -8.43
CA ASP A 37 -6.79 19.33 -8.12
C ASP A 37 -5.78 20.28 -7.48
N PRO A 38 -5.63 21.52 -7.97
CA PRO A 38 -4.75 22.49 -7.32
C PRO A 38 -5.28 22.96 -5.95
N SER A 39 -6.29 22.29 -5.41
CA SER A 39 -6.82 22.60 -4.09
C SER A 39 -5.79 22.34 -3.00
N GLU A 40 -5.98 22.99 -1.86
CA GLU A 40 -5.12 22.83 -0.68
C GLU A 40 -5.53 21.63 0.18
N ASP A 41 -6.27 20.69 -0.38
CA ASP A 41 -6.76 19.54 0.36
C ASP A 41 -5.70 18.42 0.42
N PRO A 42 -5.67 17.64 1.50
CA PRO A 42 -4.80 16.48 1.58
C PRO A 42 -5.15 15.45 0.52
N TRP A 43 -4.14 14.69 0.11
CA TRP A 43 -4.35 13.58 -0.82
C TRP A 43 -3.35 12.47 -0.55
N VAL A 44 -3.66 11.26 -1.03
CA VAL A 44 -2.83 10.07 -0.83
C VAL A 44 -2.55 9.43 -2.18
N GLN A 45 -1.30 9.08 -2.43
CA GLN A 45 -0.90 8.30 -3.60
C GLN A 45 -0.60 6.88 -3.15
N PHE A 46 -1.17 5.88 -3.82
CA PHE A 46 -0.96 4.48 -3.49
C PHE A 46 -0.23 3.77 -4.60
N VAL A 47 0.87 3.11 -4.24
CA VAL A 47 1.78 2.43 -5.17
C VAL A 47 2.10 1.05 -4.61
N ILE A 48 2.16 0.04 -5.49
CA ILE A 48 2.57 -1.31 -5.14
C ILE A 48 3.79 -1.67 -5.97
N ARG A 49 4.84 -2.16 -5.31
CA ARG A 49 6.07 -2.58 -5.96
C ARG A 49 6.44 -4.00 -5.52
N HIS A 50 6.51 -4.91 -6.47
CA HIS A 50 7.05 -6.25 -6.23
C HIS A 50 8.57 -6.19 -6.24
N ALA A 51 9.20 -6.91 -5.31
CA ALA A 51 10.65 -6.89 -5.16
C ALA A 51 11.29 -8.23 -5.52
N SER A 52 10.63 -9.35 -5.24
CA SER A 52 11.17 -10.67 -5.53
C SER A 52 10.06 -11.68 -5.78
N GLY A 53 10.41 -12.77 -6.45
CA GLY A 53 9.47 -13.84 -6.75
C GLY A 53 10.23 -15.15 -6.90
N ARG A 54 10.63 -15.73 -5.79
CA ARG A 54 11.47 -16.93 -5.77
C ARG A 54 10.64 -18.20 -5.65
N GLN A 55 11.19 -19.31 -6.17
CA GLN A 55 10.60 -20.62 -5.94
C GLN A 55 10.85 -21.01 -4.48
N ALA A 56 9.78 -21.28 -3.74
CA ALA A 56 9.84 -21.54 -2.31
C ALA A 56 9.74 -23.03 -1.99
N SER A 57 9.28 -23.86 -2.93
CA SER A 57 9.17 -25.30 -2.71
C SER A 57 9.64 -26.07 -3.94
N LEU A 58 10.04 -27.32 -3.73
CA LEU A 58 10.34 -28.26 -4.80
C LEU A 58 9.05 -28.96 -5.21
N GLY A 59 8.94 -29.33 -6.48
CA GLY A 59 7.75 -30.02 -6.95
C GLY A 59 7.67 -30.01 -8.47
N GLY A 60 6.71 -30.73 -9.00
CA GLY A 60 6.42 -30.73 -10.43
C GLY A 60 5.55 -29.57 -10.85
N VAL A 61 5.37 -29.41 -12.15
CA VAL A 61 4.49 -28.37 -12.71
C VAL A 61 3.10 -28.49 -12.09
N GLY A 62 2.57 -27.38 -11.61
CA GLY A 62 1.27 -27.31 -10.94
C GLY A 62 1.34 -27.46 -9.43
N ASN A 63 2.48 -27.88 -8.88
CA ASN A 63 2.64 -28.12 -7.43
C ASN A 63 3.85 -27.38 -6.85
N ARG A 64 4.32 -26.35 -7.52
CA ARG A 64 5.45 -25.53 -7.06
C ARG A 64 4.92 -24.22 -6.48
N ASP A 65 5.40 -23.86 -5.30
CA ASP A 65 5.05 -22.59 -4.68
C ASP A 65 6.14 -21.56 -4.97
N PHE A 66 5.71 -20.42 -5.46
CA PHE A 66 6.57 -19.26 -5.68
C PHE A 66 6.18 -18.19 -4.68
N GLU A 67 7.14 -17.77 -3.86
CA GLU A 67 6.92 -16.68 -2.92
C GLU A 67 7.14 -15.35 -3.61
N ARG A 68 6.12 -14.51 -3.56
CA ARG A 68 6.18 -13.14 -4.09
C ARG A 68 6.25 -12.19 -2.93
N GLN A 69 7.16 -11.24 -3.02
CA GLN A 69 7.37 -10.23 -1.98
C GLN A 69 7.42 -8.85 -2.60
N GLY A 70 6.96 -7.88 -1.84
CA GLY A 70 7.02 -6.50 -2.28
C GLY A 70 6.62 -5.55 -1.17
N THR A 71 6.37 -4.31 -1.56
CA THR A 71 5.98 -3.25 -0.62
C THR A 71 4.81 -2.47 -1.18
N ALA A 72 3.79 -2.28 -0.36
CA ALA A 72 2.71 -1.34 -0.63
C ALA A 72 3.08 -0.01 0.02
N ILE A 73 3.00 1.07 -0.74
CA ILE A 73 3.43 2.40 -0.29
C ILE A 73 2.26 3.36 -0.43
N ALA A 74 1.84 3.94 0.69
CA ALA A 74 0.85 5.01 0.70
C ALA A 74 1.57 6.31 1.06
N ALA A 75 1.69 7.21 0.10
CA ALA A 75 2.30 8.52 0.31
C ALA A 75 1.20 9.53 0.66
N VAL A 76 1.25 10.07 1.86
CA VAL A 76 0.26 11.03 2.37
C VAL A 76 0.81 12.42 2.19
N PHE A 77 0.07 13.27 1.46
CA PHE A 77 0.44 14.66 1.20
C PHE A 77 -0.54 15.58 1.91
N VAL A 78 -0.02 16.42 2.78
CA VAL A 78 -0.80 17.42 3.52
C VAL A 78 -0.24 18.80 3.22
N PRO A 79 -1.09 19.81 2.98
CA PRO A 79 -0.60 21.17 2.70
C PRO A 79 0.33 21.68 3.78
N ILE A 80 1.35 22.44 3.38
CA ILE A 80 2.30 23.06 4.30
C ILE A 80 1.56 24.07 5.20
N GLY A 81 1.97 24.14 6.45
CA GLY A 81 1.42 25.08 7.44
C GLY A 81 0.30 24.50 8.28
N LYS A 82 -0.13 23.28 8.00
CA LYS A 82 -1.20 22.60 8.74
C LYS A 82 -0.70 21.74 9.90
N GLY A 83 0.63 21.66 10.08
CA GLY A 83 1.23 20.82 11.12
C GLY A 83 1.23 19.35 10.75
N LEU A 84 1.59 18.51 11.71
CA LEU A 84 1.79 17.07 11.49
C LEU A 84 0.61 16.20 11.88
N SER A 85 -0.33 16.74 12.65
CA SER A 85 -1.41 15.95 13.25
C SER A 85 -2.26 15.23 12.19
N GLU A 86 -2.66 15.93 11.14
CA GLU A 86 -3.48 15.35 10.08
C GLU A 86 -2.72 14.29 9.28
N SER A 87 -1.45 14.55 8.96
CA SER A 87 -0.64 13.59 8.21
C SER A 87 -0.43 12.30 9.00
N TYR A 88 -0.16 12.37 10.29
CA TYR A 88 -0.02 11.18 11.14
C TYR A 88 -1.35 10.47 11.33
N SER A 89 -2.45 11.19 11.43
CA SER A 89 -3.77 10.59 11.54
C SER A 89 -4.11 9.74 10.32
N LEU A 90 -3.89 10.29 9.12
CA LEU A 90 -4.11 9.56 7.87
C LEU A 90 -3.13 8.39 7.73
N ALA A 91 -1.86 8.61 8.06
CA ALA A 91 -0.84 7.56 7.98
C ALA A 91 -1.17 6.42 8.94
N LYS A 92 -1.61 6.73 10.16
CA LYS A 92 -2.00 5.70 11.13
C LYS A 92 -3.20 4.91 10.65
N THR A 93 -4.17 5.55 10.03
CA THR A 93 -5.33 4.85 9.45
C THR A 93 -4.89 3.79 8.45
N VAL A 94 -3.95 4.12 7.58
CA VAL A 94 -3.41 3.17 6.60
C VAL A 94 -2.57 2.09 7.28
N ALA A 95 -1.69 2.48 8.20
CA ALA A 95 -0.81 1.54 8.90
C ALA A 95 -1.64 0.51 9.68
N ASP A 96 -2.66 0.94 10.39
CA ASP A 96 -3.53 0.05 11.16
C ASP A 96 -4.30 -0.92 10.27
N ALA A 97 -4.57 -0.54 9.02
CA ALA A 97 -5.27 -1.40 8.07
C ALA A 97 -4.43 -2.61 7.65
N TYR A 98 -3.11 -2.47 7.67
CA TYR A 98 -2.19 -3.54 7.23
C TYR A 98 -1.50 -4.25 8.38
N GLU A 99 -1.34 -3.59 9.51
CA GLU A 99 -0.57 -4.14 10.63
C GLU A 99 -1.30 -5.32 11.26
N GLY A 100 -0.64 -6.48 11.28
CA GLY A 100 -1.21 -7.69 11.85
C GLY A 100 -2.32 -8.32 11.02
N VAL A 101 -2.49 -7.93 9.76
CA VAL A 101 -3.61 -8.36 8.91
C VAL A 101 -3.12 -9.35 7.86
N THR A 102 -3.97 -10.32 7.55
CA THR A 102 -3.82 -11.20 6.38
C THR A 102 -5.07 -11.02 5.53
N SER A 103 -4.90 -10.83 4.23
CA SER A 103 -6.03 -10.63 3.34
C SER A 103 -6.88 -11.90 3.21
N PRO A 104 -8.15 -11.78 2.76
CA PRO A 104 -9.01 -12.95 2.57
C PRO A 104 -8.41 -14.03 1.68
N ASN A 105 -7.59 -13.66 0.70
CA ASN A 105 -7.00 -14.59 -0.24
C ASN A 105 -5.57 -15.00 0.10
N GLY A 106 -5.02 -14.51 1.23
CA GLY A 106 -3.75 -15.01 1.74
C GLY A 106 -2.53 -14.13 1.52
N VAL A 107 -2.71 -12.83 1.29
CA VAL A 107 -1.59 -11.87 1.33
C VAL A 107 -1.38 -11.48 2.79
N TRP A 108 -0.14 -11.64 3.28
CA TRP A 108 0.18 -11.22 4.64
C TRP A 108 1.18 -10.06 4.63
N PHE A 109 1.13 -9.25 5.67
CA PHE A 109 1.91 -8.02 5.78
C PHE A 109 2.84 -8.08 6.98
N ARG A 110 3.99 -7.45 6.84
CA ARG A 110 4.99 -7.37 7.91
C ARG A 110 5.72 -6.03 7.82
N ASN A 111 6.39 -5.67 8.91
CA ASN A 111 7.22 -4.47 8.97
C ASN A 111 6.47 -3.23 8.47
N VAL A 112 5.21 -3.11 8.89
CA VAL A 112 4.40 -1.93 8.57
C VAL A 112 4.95 -0.76 9.37
N ARG A 113 5.27 0.33 8.68
CA ARG A 113 5.91 1.48 9.33
C ARG A 113 5.54 2.78 8.64
N ILE A 114 5.65 3.85 9.40
CA ILE A 114 5.47 5.21 8.91
C ILE A 114 6.86 5.81 8.73
N GLN A 115 7.12 6.37 7.55
CA GLN A 115 8.38 7.03 7.24
C GLN A 115 8.12 8.49 6.89
N GLU A 116 8.80 9.38 7.57
CA GLU A 116 8.67 10.81 7.33
C GLU A 116 9.60 11.22 6.20
N ILE A 117 9.05 11.84 5.17
CA ILE A 117 9.82 12.29 4.01
C ILE A 117 10.15 13.78 4.15
N GLY A 118 9.17 14.58 4.56
CA GLY A 118 9.33 16.01 4.71
C GLY A 118 8.67 16.82 3.60
N ARG A 119 9.16 18.01 3.38
CA ARG A 119 8.55 18.94 2.43
C ARG A 119 8.75 18.50 1.00
N ASP A 120 7.68 18.49 0.23
CA ASP A 120 7.69 18.21 -1.20
C ASP A 120 6.84 19.28 -1.90
N GLY A 121 7.48 20.32 -2.43
CA GLY A 121 6.79 21.45 -3.03
C GLY A 121 5.93 22.19 -2.00
N GLU A 122 4.64 22.26 -2.26
CA GLU A 122 3.66 22.91 -1.36
C GLU A 122 3.04 21.96 -0.35
N PHE A 123 3.52 20.71 -0.30
CA PHE A 123 2.99 19.68 0.57
C PHE A 123 4.07 19.11 1.47
N HIS A 124 3.63 18.59 2.61
CA HIS A 124 4.47 17.77 3.48
C HIS A 124 4.11 16.31 3.24
N GLN A 125 5.10 15.48 2.97
CA GLN A 125 4.91 14.08 2.62
C GLN A 125 5.28 13.16 3.78
N THR A 126 4.39 12.22 4.08
CA THR A 126 4.62 11.10 5.00
C THR A 126 4.24 9.82 4.28
N GLN A 127 5.06 8.79 4.39
CA GLN A 127 4.79 7.52 3.73
C GLN A 127 4.46 6.44 4.74
N VAL A 128 3.54 5.55 4.36
CA VAL A 128 3.30 4.29 5.06
C VAL A 128 3.80 3.18 4.16
N LEU A 129 4.69 2.35 4.68
CA LEU A 129 5.22 1.21 3.95
C LEU A 129 4.75 -0.08 4.62
N ALA A 130 4.13 -0.95 3.84
CA ALA A 130 3.67 -2.26 4.30
C ALA A 130 4.31 -3.31 3.39
N GLU A 131 5.27 -4.05 3.93
CA GLU A 131 5.87 -5.16 3.20
C GLU A 131 4.89 -6.32 3.16
N PHE A 132 4.73 -6.93 1.99
CA PHE A 132 3.78 -8.02 1.81
C PHE A 132 4.44 -9.25 1.22
N SER A 133 3.79 -10.39 1.44
CA SER A 133 4.19 -11.66 0.84
C SER A 133 2.95 -12.48 0.53
N TYR A 134 3.05 -13.30 -0.49
CA TYR A 134 2.01 -14.29 -0.82
C TYR A 134 2.63 -15.40 -1.66
N TYR A 135 1.89 -16.49 -1.82
CA TYR A 135 2.33 -17.61 -2.65
C TYR A 135 1.48 -17.73 -3.91
N GLU A 136 2.15 -18.00 -5.01
CA GLU A 136 1.54 -18.43 -6.25
C GLU A 136 1.98 -19.87 -6.52
N THR A 137 1.02 -20.77 -6.75
CA THR A 137 1.30 -22.18 -7.04
C THR A 137 1.18 -22.42 -8.54
N LYS A 138 2.23 -22.98 -9.12
CA LYS A 138 2.20 -23.31 -10.55
C LYS A 138 3.22 -24.36 -10.99
#